data_5459ed1abd49fced02c147f2f3a50b61
#
_entry.id   5459ed1abd49fced02c147f2f3a50b61
#
_cell.length_a   1.000
_cell.length_b   1.000
_cell.length_c   1.000
_cell.angle_alpha   90.00
_cell.angle_beta   90.00
_cell.angle_gamma   90.00
#
_symmetry.space_group_name_H-M   'P 1'
#
loop_
_entity.id
_entity.type
_entity.pdbx_description
1 polymer ?
#
loop_
_entity_poly.entity_id
_entity_poly.type
_entity_poly.pdbx_seq_one_letter_code
_entity_poly.pdbx_strand_id
1 'polypeptide(L)'
;MRIAENSRRNSRIERRPLPLGLVVAVGCLGVGLLGRRRTGSLRWYQLVYRLIYRLGLIVWRRATPPAELVALIEGPTALPVGRALDLGCGTGTDTIYLATHGWDVTGVDMVPKALAIAGRSATAAGVAPRFLRGDVTRLDELDVGDGYTLLLDFGCFHTLPDDRRPAYVSGVSHAAAPGATLLSYGFRRPPKAAPMRAGMTVDEVEERFSCAGWELVHAEPSSIKPIAIRRADDLFELWCYQLRRTSR
;
A
#
# COMPACT_ATOMS: atom_id res chain seq x y z
N MET A 1 -23.60 -32.70 52.98
CA MET A 1 -24.16 -32.67 51.62
C MET A 1 -23.24 -31.79 50.76
N ARG A 2 -22.30 -32.40 50.00
CA ARG A 2 -21.26 -31.70 49.24
C ARG A 2 -21.75 -31.56 47.81
N ILE A 3 -21.89 -30.33 47.32
CA ILE A 3 -22.19 -30.03 45.92
C ILE A 3 -20.86 -29.77 45.21
N ALA A 4 -20.57 -30.60 44.21
CA ALA A 4 -19.33 -30.57 43.44
C ALA A 4 -19.35 -29.41 42.42
N GLU A 5 -18.39 -28.51 42.49
CA GLU A 5 -18.06 -27.54 41.47
C GLU A 5 -17.33 -28.21 40.30
N ASN A 6 -17.99 -28.26 39.18
CA ASN A 6 -17.42 -28.75 37.93
C ASN A 6 -16.94 -27.57 37.12
N SER A 7 -15.67 -27.14 37.38
CA SER A 7 -14.97 -26.11 36.61
C SER A 7 -14.58 -26.65 35.26
N ARG A 8 -15.30 -26.28 34.21
CA ARG A 8 -14.95 -26.56 32.80
C ARG A 8 -13.70 -25.73 32.45
N ARG A 9 -12.57 -26.39 32.34
CA ARG A 9 -11.34 -25.86 31.73
C ARG A 9 -11.63 -25.54 30.26
N ASN A 10 -11.78 -24.27 29.95
CA ASN A 10 -11.80 -23.75 28.59
C ASN A 10 -10.34 -23.60 28.13
N SER A 11 -9.81 -24.62 27.47
CA SER A 11 -8.46 -24.58 26.88
C SER A 11 -8.47 -23.62 25.67
N ARG A 12 -8.19 -22.34 25.93
CA ARG A 12 -7.78 -21.43 24.87
C ARG A 12 -6.48 -21.95 24.30
N ILE A 13 -6.52 -22.43 23.08
CA ILE A 13 -5.33 -22.68 22.27
C ILE A 13 -4.70 -21.31 22.01
N GLU A 14 -3.76 -20.90 22.83
CA GLU A 14 -2.85 -19.78 22.55
C GLU A 14 -2.01 -20.14 21.32
N ARG A 15 -2.45 -19.68 20.16
CA ARG A 15 -1.61 -19.74 18.95
C ARG A 15 -0.40 -18.84 19.21
N ARG A 16 0.74 -19.42 19.58
CA ARG A 16 2.02 -18.70 19.65
C ARG A 16 2.25 -18.00 18.33
N PRO A 17 2.48 -16.68 18.29
CA PRO A 17 2.82 -15.99 17.07
C PRO A 17 4.10 -16.59 16.51
N LEU A 18 4.09 -16.96 15.23
CA LEU A 18 5.30 -17.38 14.50
C LEU A 18 6.37 -16.28 14.67
N PRO A 19 7.65 -16.63 14.84
CA PRO A 19 8.69 -15.63 14.99
C PRO A 19 8.70 -14.70 13.80
N LEU A 20 8.58 -13.41 14.05
CA LEU A 20 8.41 -12.33 13.07
C LEU A 20 9.48 -12.36 11.96
N GLY A 21 10.71 -12.82 12.29
CA GLY A 21 11.78 -13.03 11.33
C GLY A 21 11.47 -14.09 10.26
N LEU A 22 10.63 -15.09 10.56
CA LEU A 22 10.23 -16.11 9.59
C LEU A 22 9.19 -15.55 8.60
N VAL A 23 8.33 -14.65 9.05
CA VAL A 23 7.29 -14.00 8.23
C VAL A 23 7.91 -13.02 7.23
N VAL A 24 8.86 -12.21 7.70
CA VAL A 24 9.65 -11.30 6.85
C VAL A 24 10.51 -12.11 5.88
N ALA A 25 11.15 -13.19 6.34
CA ALA A 25 11.94 -14.07 5.48
C ALA A 25 11.08 -14.74 4.40
N VAL A 26 9.87 -15.20 4.68
CA VAL A 26 8.97 -15.82 3.68
C VAL A 26 8.45 -14.78 2.70
N GLY A 27 8.11 -13.57 3.14
CA GLY A 27 7.73 -12.46 2.24
C GLY A 27 8.91 -12.00 1.38
N CYS A 28 10.09 -11.82 1.97
CA CYS A 28 11.29 -11.36 1.28
C CYS A 28 12.00 -12.48 0.50
N LEU A 29 12.04 -13.71 1.01
CA LEU A 29 12.60 -14.88 0.31
C LEU A 29 11.73 -15.32 -0.88
N GLY A 30 10.39 -15.20 -0.77
CA GLY A 30 9.48 -15.45 -1.89
C GLY A 30 9.71 -14.50 -3.06
N VAL A 31 10.06 -13.25 -2.80
CA VAL A 31 10.35 -12.24 -3.83
C VAL A 31 11.81 -12.28 -4.30
N GLY A 32 12.76 -12.61 -3.43
CA GLY A 32 14.20 -12.51 -3.71
C GLY A 32 14.87 -13.76 -4.27
N LEU A 33 14.55 -14.97 -3.77
CA LEU A 33 15.25 -16.21 -4.18
C LEU A 33 14.78 -16.76 -5.54
N LEU A 34 13.55 -16.50 -5.95
CA LEU A 34 12.96 -16.95 -7.21
C LEU A 34 13.13 -15.96 -8.37
N GLY A 35 13.60 -14.73 -8.10
CA GLY A 35 13.87 -13.70 -9.10
C GLY A 35 15.06 -13.98 -10.03
N ARG A 36 15.81 -15.06 -9.83
CA ARG A 36 16.91 -15.46 -10.71
C ARG A 36 16.51 -16.24 -11.96
N ARG A 37 15.26 -16.72 -12.04
CA ARG A 37 14.75 -17.41 -13.23
C ARG A 37 13.37 -16.88 -13.58
N ARG A 38 13.24 -16.06 -14.65
CA ARG A 38 12.02 -15.75 -15.47
C ARG A 38 10.62 -15.78 -14.80
N THR A 39 10.50 -15.66 -13.48
CA THR A 39 9.23 -15.78 -12.74
C THR A 39 8.65 -14.45 -12.26
N GLY A 40 9.03 -13.32 -12.87
CA GLY A 40 8.37 -12.03 -12.68
C GLY A 40 6.96 -11.98 -13.26
N SER A 41 6.26 -13.13 -13.35
CA SER A 41 4.89 -13.12 -13.82
C SER A 41 3.98 -12.54 -12.74
N LEU A 42 3.08 -11.65 -13.15
CA LEU A 42 1.98 -11.12 -12.36
C LEU A 42 1.28 -12.20 -11.49
N ARG A 43 1.14 -13.40 -12.02
CA ARG A 43 0.56 -14.56 -11.31
C ARG A 43 1.31 -14.94 -10.03
N TRP A 44 2.65 -14.79 -10.01
CA TRP A 44 3.46 -15.09 -8.82
C TRP A 44 3.22 -14.05 -7.72
N TYR A 45 3.27 -12.75 -8.05
CA TYR A 45 2.96 -11.69 -7.11
C TYR A 45 1.55 -11.85 -6.50
N GLN A 46 0.57 -12.10 -7.34
CA GLN A 46 -0.80 -12.37 -6.90
C GLN A 46 -0.88 -13.57 -5.95
N LEU A 47 -0.14 -14.66 -6.23
CA LEU A 47 -0.13 -15.85 -5.39
C LEU A 47 0.50 -15.56 -4.02
N VAL A 48 1.64 -14.86 -3.97
CA VAL A 48 2.34 -14.51 -2.73
C VAL A 48 1.46 -13.62 -1.85
N TYR A 49 0.90 -12.55 -2.39
CA TYR A 49 0.01 -11.67 -1.62
C TYR A 49 -1.26 -12.39 -1.16
N ARG A 50 -1.88 -13.24 -2.00
CA ARG A 50 -3.02 -14.06 -1.59
C ARG A 50 -2.68 -14.99 -0.42
N LEU A 51 -1.50 -15.60 -0.43
CA LEU A 51 -1.02 -16.45 0.64
C LEU A 51 -0.80 -15.66 1.94
N ILE A 52 -0.15 -14.48 1.88
CA ILE A 52 0.06 -13.59 3.01
C ILE A 52 -1.27 -13.21 3.65
N TYR A 53 -2.24 -12.77 2.85
CA TYR A 53 -3.58 -12.44 3.35
C TYR A 53 -4.33 -13.66 3.88
N ARG A 54 -4.18 -14.85 3.24
CA ARG A 54 -4.79 -16.11 3.71
C ARG A 54 -4.26 -16.51 5.09
N LEU A 55 -2.97 -16.34 5.32
CA LEU A 55 -2.30 -16.67 6.59
C LEU A 55 -2.46 -15.59 7.66
N GLY A 56 -2.99 -14.42 7.32
CA GLY A 56 -3.12 -13.29 8.23
C GLY A 56 -1.80 -12.60 8.57
N LEU A 57 -0.77 -12.78 7.73
CA LEU A 57 0.59 -12.27 7.95
C LEU A 57 0.77 -10.84 7.38
N ILE A 58 -0.23 -9.99 7.55
CA ILE A 58 -0.27 -8.63 6.97
C ILE A 58 0.52 -7.67 7.86
N VAL A 59 1.85 -7.66 7.72
CA VAL A 59 2.76 -6.86 8.57
C VAL A 59 2.70 -5.35 8.29
N TRP A 60 2.14 -4.94 7.14
CA TRP A 60 1.97 -3.53 6.75
C TRP A 60 0.61 -2.95 7.12
N ARG A 61 -0.27 -3.75 7.76
CA ARG A 61 -1.58 -3.27 8.18
C ARG A 61 -1.42 -2.19 9.26
N ARG A 62 -2.02 -1.03 9.02
CA ARG A 62 -2.06 0.09 9.96
C ARG A 62 -3.47 0.26 10.53
N ALA A 63 -3.55 0.78 11.74
CA ALA A 63 -4.82 1.14 12.36
C ALA A 63 -5.25 2.58 11.99
N THR A 64 -4.28 3.44 11.66
CA THR A 64 -4.47 4.86 11.37
C THR A 64 -3.78 5.26 10.07
N PRO A 65 -4.27 6.30 9.37
CA PRO A 65 -3.59 6.87 8.22
C PRO A 65 -2.23 7.46 8.61
N PRO A 66 -1.30 7.66 7.65
CA PRO A 66 -0.04 8.34 7.91
C PRO A 66 -0.25 9.82 8.22
N ALA A 67 0.66 10.39 9.03
CA ALA A 67 0.57 11.80 9.43
C ALA A 67 0.61 12.76 8.23
N GLU A 68 1.37 12.40 7.20
CA GLU A 68 1.48 13.18 5.97
C GLU A 68 0.15 13.21 5.20
N LEU A 69 -0.61 12.11 5.17
CA LEU A 69 -1.96 12.09 4.60
C LEU A 69 -2.92 12.93 5.45
N VAL A 70 -2.86 12.80 6.79
CA VAL A 70 -3.68 13.60 7.71
C VAL A 70 -3.42 15.11 7.49
N ALA A 71 -2.15 15.50 7.33
CA ALA A 71 -1.80 16.89 7.04
C ALA A 71 -2.38 17.42 5.72
N LEU A 72 -2.46 16.56 4.68
CA LEU A 72 -3.07 16.91 3.40
C LEU A 72 -4.61 16.99 3.46
N ILE A 73 -5.26 16.38 4.44
CA ILE A 73 -6.72 16.32 4.54
C ILE A 73 -7.27 17.28 5.61
N GLU A 74 -6.57 17.41 6.74
CA GLU A 74 -7.04 18.15 7.91
C GLU A 74 -6.12 19.33 8.27
N GLY A 75 -4.95 19.46 7.62
CA GLY A 75 -3.99 20.51 7.93
C GLY A 75 -4.40 21.89 7.46
N PRO A 76 -3.61 22.93 7.81
CA PRO A 76 -3.91 24.33 7.45
C PRO A 76 -3.89 24.58 5.94
N THR A 77 -3.23 23.71 5.17
CA THR A 77 -3.17 23.75 3.70
C THR A 77 -3.87 22.52 3.10
N ALA A 78 -4.95 22.07 3.76
CA ALA A 78 -5.70 20.90 3.32
C ALA A 78 -6.17 21.03 1.87
N LEU A 79 -6.09 19.91 1.15
CA LEU A 79 -6.62 19.83 -0.21
C LEU A 79 -8.14 19.96 -0.20
N PRO A 80 -8.73 20.63 -1.19
CA PRO A 80 -10.17 20.64 -1.34
C PRO A 80 -10.68 19.21 -1.58
N VAL A 81 -11.78 18.86 -0.94
CA VAL A 81 -12.45 17.57 -1.12
C VAL A 81 -12.74 17.34 -2.60
N GLY A 82 -12.43 16.15 -3.08
CA GLY A 82 -12.57 15.78 -4.48
C GLY A 82 -12.58 14.27 -4.67
N ARG A 83 -12.04 13.80 -5.80
CA ARG A 83 -11.90 12.37 -6.11
C ARG A 83 -10.54 11.86 -5.69
N ALA A 84 -10.51 10.70 -5.01
CA ALA A 84 -9.27 10.06 -4.59
C ALA A 84 -9.16 8.62 -5.12
N LEU A 85 -7.95 8.24 -5.57
CA LEU A 85 -7.61 6.89 -6.02
C LEU A 85 -6.56 6.27 -5.09
N ASP A 86 -6.92 5.18 -4.41
CA ASP A 86 -6.03 4.46 -3.49
C ASP A 86 -5.48 3.20 -4.19
N LEU A 87 -4.20 3.23 -4.54
CA LEU A 87 -3.48 2.24 -5.35
C LEU A 87 -2.86 1.17 -4.46
N GLY A 88 -3.40 -0.04 -4.50
CA GLY A 88 -3.05 -1.11 -3.57
C GLY A 88 -3.69 -0.90 -2.20
N CYS A 89 -4.96 -0.54 -2.17
CA CYS A 89 -5.69 -0.10 -0.97
C CYS A 89 -5.73 -1.11 0.18
N GLY A 90 -5.38 -2.36 -0.06
CA GLY A 90 -5.31 -3.42 0.94
C GLY A 90 -6.62 -3.60 1.71
N THR A 91 -6.57 -3.42 3.03
CA THR A 91 -7.75 -3.51 3.92
C THR A 91 -8.52 -2.21 4.05
N GLY A 92 -8.19 -1.19 3.26
CA GLY A 92 -8.96 0.04 3.09
C GLY A 92 -8.75 1.10 4.17
N THR A 93 -7.65 1.09 4.93
CA THR A 93 -7.43 2.05 6.01
C THR A 93 -7.49 3.49 5.50
N ASP A 94 -6.71 3.81 4.45
CA ASP A 94 -6.65 5.17 3.89
C ASP A 94 -7.88 5.48 3.04
N THR A 95 -8.39 4.51 2.28
CA THR A 95 -9.65 4.62 1.53
C THR A 95 -10.82 5.02 2.44
N ILE A 96 -10.97 4.34 3.59
CA ILE A 96 -12.06 4.60 4.54
C ILE A 96 -11.86 5.95 5.21
N TYR A 97 -10.63 6.27 5.61
CA TYR A 97 -10.30 7.57 6.19
C TYR A 97 -10.71 8.72 5.26
N LEU A 98 -10.31 8.67 3.99
CA LEU A 98 -10.71 9.67 3.00
C LEU A 98 -12.22 9.75 2.82
N ALA A 99 -12.90 8.59 2.72
CA ALA A 99 -14.36 8.57 2.58
C ALA A 99 -15.08 9.17 3.79
N THR A 100 -14.56 8.99 5.02
CA THR A 100 -15.12 9.63 6.21
C THR A 100 -14.92 11.14 6.22
N HIS A 101 -13.98 11.66 5.42
CA HIS A 101 -13.75 13.09 5.21
C HIS A 101 -14.43 13.65 3.95
N GLY A 102 -15.39 12.91 3.41
CA GLY A 102 -16.24 13.37 2.30
C GLY A 102 -15.64 13.19 0.91
N TRP A 103 -14.49 12.53 0.75
CA TRP A 103 -13.89 12.27 -0.55
C TRP A 103 -14.66 11.19 -1.32
N ASP A 104 -14.77 11.34 -2.65
CA ASP A 104 -15.22 10.29 -3.56
C ASP A 104 -14.04 9.36 -3.85
N VAL A 105 -14.00 8.17 -3.19
CA VAL A 105 -12.81 7.32 -3.17
C VAL A 105 -13.03 6.04 -3.95
N THR A 106 -12.07 5.74 -4.84
CA THR A 106 -11.92 4.43 -5.46
C THR A 106 -10.65 3.76 -4.92
N GLY A 107 -10.78 2.58 -4.31
CA GLY A 107 -9.64 1.75 -3.88
C GLY A 107 -9.44 0.57 -4.82
N VAL A 108 -8.22 0.36 -5.29
CA VAL A 108 -7.85 -0.76 -6.17
C VAL A 108 -6.91 -1.71 -5.45
N ASP A 109 -7.22 -3.01 -5.42
CA ASP A 109 -6.30 -4.04 -4.91
C ASP A 109 -6.48 -5.36 -5.68
N MET A 110 -5.39 -6.12 -5.85
CA MET A 110 -5.45 -7.41 -6.57
C MET A 110 -5.97 -8.57 -5.70
N VAL A 111 -6.02 -8.42 -4.38
CA VAL A 111 -6.32 -9.50 -3.43
C VAL A 111 -7.78 -9.45 -2.99
N PRO A 112 -8.64 -10.41 -3.41
CA PRO A 112 -10.05 -10.40 -3.07
C PRO A 112 -10.33 -10.40 -1.55
N LYS A 113 -9.47 -11.08 -0.76
CA LYS A 113 -9.62 -11.12 0.70
C LYS A 113 -9.35 -9.76 1.34
N ALA A 114 -8.41 -8.98 0.79
CA ALA A 114 -8.16 -7.61 1.23
C ALA A 114 -9.39 -6.74 1.02
N LEU A 115 -9.94 -6.75 -0.20
CA LEU A 115 -11.16 -5.99 -0.54
C LEU A 115 -12.38 -6.41 0.27
N ALA A 116 -12.52 -7.71 0.54
CA ALA A 116 -13.62 -8.19 1.41
C ALA A 116 -13.49 -7.67 2.85
N ILE A 117 -12.27 -7.49 3.37
CA ILE A 117 -12.04 -6.87 4.67
C ILE A 117 -12.34 -5.37 4.57
N ALA A 118 -11.82 -4.69 3.53
CA ALA A 118 -12.04 -3.27 3.30
C ALA A 118 -13.54 -2.92 3.23
N GLY A 119 -14.33 -3.68 2.46
CA GLY A 119 -15.77 -3.48 2.36
C GLY A 119 -16.50 -3.60 3.71
N ARG A 120 -16.18 -4.63 4.52
CA ARG A 120 -16.76 -4.75 5.87
C ARG A 120 -16.37 -3.60 6.79
N SER A 121 -15.10 -3.17 6.71
CA SER A 121 -14.61 -2.05 7.52
C SER A 121 -15.27 -0.73 7.09
N ALA A 122 -15.49 -0.51 5.79
CA ALA A 122 -16.20 0.66 5.27
C ALA A 122 -17.66 0.70 5.73
N THR A 123 -18.36 -0.44 5.65
CA THR A 123 -19.73 -0.55 6.17
C THR A 123 -19.79 -0.25 7.66
N ALA A 124 -18.84 -0.78 8.45
CA ALA A 124 -18.76 -0.51 9.89
C ALA A 124 -18.46 0.97 10.20
N ALA A 125 -17.76 1.68 9.32
CA ALA A 125 -17.49 3.11 9.42
C ALA A 125 -18.61 3.99 8.85
N GLY A 126 -19.68 3.41 8.28
CA GLY A 126 -20.81 4.13 7.71
C GLY A 126 -20.51 4.84 6.38
N VAL A 127 -19.49 4.37 5.65
CA VAL A 127 -19.09 4.93 4.34
C VAL A 127 -19.13 3.87 3.24
N ALA A 128 -19.24 4.31 1.98
CA ALA A 128 -19.39 3.43 0.83
C ALA A 128 -18.40 3.78 -0.30
N PRO A 129 -17.08 3.74 -0.08
CA PRO A 129 -16.13 3.93 -1.16
C PRO A 129 -16.23 2.79 -2.19
N ARG A 130 -15.82 3.06 -3.42
CA ARG A 130 -15.78 2.07 -4.48
C ARG A 130 -14.54 1.21 -4.34
N PHE A 131 -14.69 -0.12 -4.27
CA PHE A 131 -13.58 -1.06 -4.27
C PHE A 131 -13.54 -1.85 -5.58
N LEU A 132 -12.39 -1.80 -6.28
CA LEU A 132 -12.17 -2.50 -7.52
C LEU A 132 -11.08 -3.57 -7.35
N ARG A 133 -11.35 -4.76 -7.85
CA ARG A 133 -10.34 -5.79 -7.93
C ARG A 133 -9.55 -5.64 -9.22
N GLY A 134 -8.25 -5.29 -9.12
CA GLY A 134 -7.41 -5.11 -10.30
C GLY A 134 -5.94 -5.03 -9.99
N ASP A 135 -5.16 -4.95 -11.07
CA ASP A 135 -3.73 -4.73 -11.06
C ASP A 135 -3.45 -3.26 -11.36
N VAL A 136 -2.78 -2.58 -10.47
CA VAL A 136 -2.42 -1.16 -10.61
C VAL A 136 -1.50 -0.86 -11.80
N THR A 137 -0.87 -1.88 -12.39
CA THR A 137 -0.09 -1.73 -13.63
C THR A 137 -0.94 -1.86 -14.89
N ARG A 138 -2.26 -2.02 -14.73
CA ARG A 138 -3.25 -2.17 -15.81
C ARG A 138 -4.51 -1.36 -15.51
N LEU A 139 -4.33 -0.14 -15.00
CA LEU A 139 -5.45 0.74 -14.62
C LEU A 139 -6.35 1.09 -15.80
N ASP A 140 -5.79 1.16 -17.01
CA ASP A 140 -6.49 1.39 -18.26
C ASP A 140 -7.46 0.26 -18.65
N GLU A 141 -7.26 -0.94 -18.11
CA GLU A 141 -8.16 -2.09 -18.30
C GLU A 141 -9.24 -2.17 -17.22
N LEU A 142 -9.15 -1.31 -16.22
CA LEU A 142 -10.11 -1.22 -15.13
C LEU A 142 -10.99 0.01 -15.34
N ASP A 143 -12.26 -0.13 -15.04
CA ASP A 143 -13.19 1.01 -15.04
C ASP A 143 -12.96 1.90 -13.80
N VAL A 144 -11.72 2.42 -13.65
CA VAL A 144 -11.40 3.32 -12.53
C VAL A 144 -11.95 4.73 -12.76
N GLY A 145 -12.08 5.14 -14.01
CA GLY A 145 -12.37 6.52 -14.38
C GLY A 145 -11.13 7.42 -14.30
N ASP A 146 -11.35 8.73 -14.36
CA ASP A 146 -10.32 9.78 -14.36
C ASP A 146 -10.69 10.95 -13.44
N GLY A 147 -9.93 12.04 -13.52
CA GLY A 147 -10.21 13.27 -12.78
C GLY A 147 -9.91 13.17 -11.28
N TYR A 148 -9.04 12.26 -10.87
CA TYR A 148 -8.61 12.15 -9.49
C TYR A 148 -7.71 13.33 -9.10
N THR A 149 -8.07 14.05 -8.03
CA THR A 149 -7.30 15.16 -7.50
C THR A 149 -6.30 14.74 -6.43
N LEU A 150 -6.51 13.55 -5.80
CA LEU A 150 -5.58 12.92 -4.89
C LEU A 150 -5.38 11.45 -5.29
N LEU A 151 -4.13 11.03 -5.39
CA LEU A 151 -3.76 9.63 -5.60
C LEU A 151 -2.87 9.18 -4.44
N LEU A 152 -3.12 7.99 -3.93
CA LEU A 152 -2.37 7.39 -2.84
C LEU A 152 -1.71 6.10 -3.28
N ASP A 153 -0.48 5.89 -2.84
CA ASP A 153 0.24 4.64 -2.94
C ASP A 153 0.97 4.37 -1.63
N PHE A 154 0.42 3.51 -0.80
CA PHE A 154 1.11 3.10 0.41
C PHE A 154 1.83 1.76 0.23
N GLY A 155 2.98 1.83 -0.46
CA GLY A 155 3.88 0.68 -0.58
C GLY A 155 3.57 -0.26 -1.74
N CYS A 156 2.92 0.21 -2.80
CA CYS A 156 2.64 -0.56 -3.99
C CYS A 156 3.76 -0.43 -5.03
N PHE A 157 4.06 0.79 -5.50
CA PHE A 157 5.03 1.07 -6.56
C PHE A 157 6.42 0.51 -6.29
N HIS A 158 6.94 0.67 -5.06
CA HIS A 158 8.29 0.20 -4.70
C HIS A 158 8.44 -1.32 -4.75
N THR A 159 7.34 -2.07 -4.72
CA THR A 159 7.34 -3.55 -4.82
C THR A 159 7.23 -4.05 -6.25
N LEU A 160 6.86 -3.17 -7.20
CA LEU A 160 6.70 -3.54 -8.60
C LEU A 160 8.05 -3.85 -9.25
N PRO A 161 8.11 -4.88 -10.13
CA PRO A 161 9.25 -5.10 -11.01
C PRO A 161 9.52 -3.88 -11.89
N ASP A 162 10.80 -3.64 -12.22
CA ASP A 162 11.21 -2.48 -12.99
C ASP A 162 10.51 -2.38 -14.36
N ASP A 163 10.23 -3.52 -15.00
CA ASP A 163 9.53 -3.60 -16.29
C ASP A 163 8.03 -3.28 -16.20
N ARG A 164 7.44 -3.23 -14.99
CA ARG A 164 6.04 -2.89 -14.74
C ARG A 164 5.82 -1.44 -14.32
N ARG A 165 6.86 -0.78 -13.81
CA ARG A 165 6.79 0.61 -13.34
C ARG A 165 6.35 1.61 -14.41
N PRO A 166 6.78 1.52 -15.68
CA PRO A 166 6.29 2.42 -16.72
C PRO A 166 4.77 2.36 -16.94
N ALA A 167 4.19 1.15 -16.96
CA ALA A 167 2.75 0.98 -17.10
C ALA A 167 1.97 1.54 -15.90
N TYR A 168 2.49 1.34 -14.69
CA TYR A 168 1.93 1.97 -13.48
C TYR A 168 1.94 3.50 -13.61
N VAL A 169 3.08 4.12 -13.94
CA VAL A 169 3.20 5.58 -14.08
C VAL A 169 2.24 6.12 -15.14
N SER A 170 2.13 5.42 -16.28
CA SER A 170 1.19 5.79 -17.35
C SER A 170 -0.26 5.77 -16.86
N GLY A 171 -0.70 4.68 -16.23
CA GLY A 171 -2.08 4.55 -15.74
C GLY A 171 -2.43 5.56 -14.66
N VAL A 172 -1.52 5.79 -13.70
CA VAL A 172 -1.66 6.82 -12.66
C VAL A 172 -1.76 8.22 -13.27
N SER A 173 -0.93 8.51 -14.29
CA SER A 173 -0.94 9.80 -14.96
C SER A 173 -2.20 10.05 -15.78
N HIS A 174 -2.78 8.98 -16.36
CA HIS A 174 -4.05 9.07 -17.10
C HIS A 174 -5.23 9.31 -16.16
N ALA A 175 -5.26 8.66 -15.02
CA ALA A 175 -6.32 8.81 -14.02
C ALA A 175 -6.31 10.18 -13.32
N ALA A 176 -5.15 10.84 -13.24
CA ALA A 176 -4.95 12.08 -12.51
C ALA A 176 -5.51 13.32 -13.24
N ALA A 177 -6.20 14.18 -12.50
CA ALA A 177 -6.56 15.51 -12.95
C ALA A 177 -5.31 16.41 -13.08
N PRO A 178 -5.34 17.47 -13.91
CA PRO A 178 -4.34 18.53 -13.86
C PRO A 178 -4.24 19.12 -12.44
N GLY A 179 -3.02 19.30 -11.94
CA GLY A 179 -2.77 19.79 -10.58
C GLY A 179 -2.97 18.77 -9.46
N ALA A 180 -3.29 17.50 -9.78
CA ALA A 180 -3.46 16.44 -8.79
C ALA A 180 -2.22 16.22 -7.94
N THR A 181 -2.43 15.77 -6.70
CA THR A 181 -1.38 15.32 -5.79
C THR A 181 -1.29 13.79 -5.79
N LEU A 182 -0.08 13.25 -5.95
CA LEU A 182 0.23 11.85 -5.67
C LEU A 182 1.09 11.79 -4.39
N LEU A 183 0.58 11.08 -3.39
CA LEU A 183 1.31 10.78 -2.16
C LEU A 183 1.72 9.30 -2.20
N SER A 184 3.01 9.04 -2.33
CA SER A 184 3.55 7.68 -2.49
C SER A 184 4.51 7.34 -1.37
N TYR A 185 4.40 6.14 -0.81
CA TYR A 185 5.29 5.62 0.22
C TYR A 185 6.04 4.40 -0.28
N GLY A 186 7.33 4.35 0.02
CA GLY A 186 8.13 3.21 -0.36
C GLY A 186 9.43 3.13 0.42
N PHE A 187 9.99 1.92 0.49
CA PHE A 187 11.31 1.75 1.05
C PHE A 187 12.36 2.37 0.14
N ARG A 188 13.33 3.06 0.73
CA ARG A 188 14.53 3.45 0.01
C ARG A 188 15.19 2.20 -0.56
N ARG A 189 15.64 2.26 -1.82
CA ARG A 189 16.29 1.11 -2.46
C ARG A 189 17.51 0.69 -1.63
N PRO A 190 17.56 -0.55 -1.14
CA PRO A 190 18.69 -1.01 -0.36
C PRO A 190 19.96 -1.04 -1.21
N PRO A 191 21.16 -0.97 -0.62
CA PRO A 191 22.42 -1.11 -1.33
C PRO A 191 22.45 -2.37 -2.20
N LYS A 192 23.20 -2.34 -3.32
CA LYS A 192 23.26 -3.47 -4.30
C LYS A 192 23.56 -4.84 -3.69
N ALA A 193 24.18 -4.87 -2.51
CA ALA A 193 24.50 -6.09 -1.75
C ALA A 193 23.32 -6.66 -0.95
N ALA A 194 22.22 -5.92 -0.78
CA ALA A 194 21.08 -6.39 -0.02
C ALA A 194 20.26 -7.43 -0.82
N PRO A 195 19.71 -8.47 -0.15
CA PRO A 195 18.97 -9.55 -0.83
C PRO A 195 17.63 -9.08 -1.41
N MET A 196 17.11 -7.93 -1.00
CA MET A 196 15.87 -7.35 -1.52
C MET A 196 16.15 -6.33 -2.62
N ARG A 197 15.48 -6.50 -3.76
CA ARG A 197 15.47 -5.53 -4.86
C ARG A 197 14.27 -4.58 -4.82
N ALA A 198 13.37 -4.75 -3.85
CA ALA A 198 12.25 -3.84 -3.65
C ALA A 198 12.74 -2.51 -3.08
N GLY A 199 12.16 -1.43 -3.55
CA GLY A 199 12.50 -0.08 -3.13
C GLY A 199 12.54 0.88 -4.31
N MET A 200 12.74 2.16 -4.01
CA MET A 200 12.86 3.23 -4.99
C MET A 200 13.80 4.33 -4.45
N THR A 201 14.53 5.00 -5.33
CA THR A 201 15.33 6.17 -4.98
C THR A 201 14.59 7.44 -5.37
N VAL A 202 15.00 8.57 -4.79
CA VAL A 202 14.47 9.90 -5.17
C VAL A 202 14.68 10.14 -6.66
N ASP A 203 15.91 9.92 -7.16
CA ASP A 203 16.27 10.11 -8.57
C ASP A 203 15.38 9.25 -9.50
N GLU A 204 15.12 8.00 -9.13
CA GLU A 204 14.26 7.11 -9.93
C GLU A 204 12.82 7.62 -9.97
N VAL A 205 12.28 8.08 -8.84
CA VAL A 205 10.92 8.61 -8.77
C VAL A 205 10.83 9.87 -9.62
N GLU A 206 11.78 10.80 -9.46
CA GLU A 206 11.84 12.04 -10.23
C GLU A 206 11.95 11.76 -11.73
N GLU A 207 12.90 10.94 -12.18
CA GLU A 207 13.08 10.58 -13.58
C GLU A 207 11.82 9.99 -14.21
N ARG A 208 11.23 8.97 -13.56
CA ARG A 208 10.08 8.26 -14.13
C ARG A 208 8.81 9.10 -14.18
N PHE A 209 8.58 9.90 -13.17
CA PHE A 209 7.36 10.69 -13.06
C PHE A 209 7.45 12.02 -13.80
N SER A 210 8.64 12.66 -13.87
CA SER A 210 8.80 13.90 -14.65
C SER A 210 8.52 13.69 -16.13
N CYS A 211 8.98 12.58 -16.72
CA CYS A 211 8.68 12.20 -18.10
C CYS A 211 7.18 12.04 -18.37
N ALA A 212 6.40 11.77 -17.34
CA ALA A 212 4.94 11.60 -17.41
C ALA A 212 4.18 12.87 -16.97
N GLY A 213 4.84 14.01 -16.80
CA GLY A 213 4.25 15.30 -16.44
C GLY A 213 3.92 15.43 -14.97
N TRP A 214 4.78 14.94 -14.09
CA TRP A 214 4.71 15.17 -12.66
C TRP A 214 5.96 15.92 -12.17
N GLU A 215 5.80 16.72 -11.15
CA GLU A 215 6.87 17.41 -10.41
C GLU A 215 6.99 16.78 -9.03
N LEU A 216 8.21 16.40 -8.62
CA LEU A 216 8.48 15.96 -7.27
C LEU A 216 8.58 17.19 -6.36
N VAL A 217 7.62 17.33 -5.43
CA VAL A 217 7.51 18.47 -4.52
C VAL A 217 8.27 18.21 -3.23
N HIS A 218 8.12 17.01 -2.66
CA HIS A 218 8.79 16.57 -1.43
C HIS A 218 9.21 15.12 -1.52
N ALA A 219 10.38 14.81 -0.92
CA ALA A 219 10.85 13.45 -0.69
C ALA A 219 11.59 13.40 0.64
N GLU A 220 11.01 12.77 1.65
CA GLU A 220 11.54 12.74 3.01
C GLU A 220 11.29 11.41 3.71
N PRO A 221 12.08 11.06 4.75
CA PRO A 221 11.77 9.92 5.59
C PRO A 221 10.39 10.07 6.23
N SER A 222 9.54 9.04 6.09
CA SER A 222 8.22 9.03 6.73
C SER A 222 8.33 8.83 8.24
N SER A 223 7.41 9.43 8.98
CA SER A 223 7.25 9.23 10.43
C SER A 223 6.87 7.79 10.80
N ILE A 224 6.38 7.01 9.84
CA ILE A 224 5.98 5.63 10.05
C ILE A 224 7.20 4.73 10.14
N LYS A 225 7.39 4.11 11.32
CA LYS A 225 8.41 3.08 11.51
C LYS A 225 7.83 1.70 11.23
N PRO A 226 8.39 0.94 10.26
CA PRO A 226 7.94 -0.43 9.98
C PRO A 226 8.08 -1.31 11.23
N ILE A 227 7.00 -1.92 11.69
CA ILE A 227 6.94 -2.71 12.93
C ILE A 227 7.91 -3.91 12.91
N ALA A 228 8.27 -4.39 11.73
CA ALA A 228 8.99 -5.65 11.56
C ALA A 228 10.53 -5.55 11.58
N ILE A 229 11.15 -4.35 11.66
CA ILE A 229 12.58 -4.20 11.36
C ILE A 229 13.29 -3.38 12.43
N ARG A 230 13.12 -3.76 13.70
CA ARG A 230 13.77 -3.09 14.84
C ARG A 230 15.32 -3.20 14.91
N ARG A 231 15.96 -3.98 14.01
CA ARG A 231 17.41 -4.20 13.99
C ARG A 231 18.12 -3.88 12.66
N ALA A 232 17.38 -3.31 11.70
CA ALA A 232 17.94 -2.93 10.40
C ALA A 232 17.58 -1.47 10.08
N ASP A 233 17.74 -0.59 11.06
CA ASP A 233 17.29 0.82 11.01
C ASP A 233 17.83 1.60 9.82
N ASP A 234 18.95 1.17 9.21
CA ASP A 234 19.56 1.83 8.05
C ASP A 234 19.24 1.19 6.69
N LEU A 235 18.64 -0.02 6.66
CA LEU A 235 18.44 -0.75 5.40
C LEU A 235 17.03 -0.61 4.81
N PHE A 236 16.04 -0.21 5.62
CA PHE A 236 14.62 -0.19 5.24
C PHE A 236 13.92 1.07 5.73
N GLU A 237 14.48 2.20 5.44
CA GLU A 237 13.84 3.49 5.73
C GLU A 237 12.65 3.69 4.80
N LEU A 238 11.46 3.89 5.37
CA LEU A 238 10.26 4.22 4.62
C LEU A 238 10.29 5.71 4.30
N TRP A 239 10.15 6.05 3.04
CA TRP A 239 10.10 7.43 2.55
C TRP A 239 8.71 7.78 2.05
N CYS A 240 8.36 9.05 2.22
CA CYS A 240 7.19 9.69 1.64
C CYS A 240 7.61 10.56 0.48
N TYR A 241 6.94 10.41 -0.66
CA TYR A 241 7.14 11.20 -1.88
C TYR A 241 5.82 11.90 -2.20
N GLN A 242 5.86 13.21 -2.31
CA GLN A 242 4.73 14.00 -2.76
C GLN A 242 5.03 14.56 -4.14
N LEU A 243 4.20 14.21 -5.11
CA LEU A 243 4.30 14.68 -6.48
C LEU A 243 3.06 15.50 -6.84
N ARG A 244 3.22 16.47 -7.74
CA ARG A 244 2.15 17.28 -8.29
C ARG A 244 2.05 17.05 -9.80
N ARG A 245 0.84 16.82 -10.30
CA ARG A 245 0.57 16.72 -11.73
C ARG A 245 0.70 18.11 -12.36
N THR A 246 1.52 18.24 -13.41
CA THR A 246 1.64 19.50 -14.14
C THR A 246 0.41 19.76 -14.99
N SER A 247 0.10 21.04 -15.23
CA SER A 247 -1.10 21.48 -15.96
C SER A 247 -0.95 21.42 -17.50
N ARG A 248 -0.14 20.49 -18.03
CA ARG A 248 0.03 20.37 -19.49
C ARG A 248 -1.01 19.49 -20.10
#